data_2fc9d80821fac2853ef5f8a9ef82ee52
#
_entry.id   2fc9d80821fac2853ef5f8a9ef82ee52
#
_cell.length_a   1.000
_cell.length_b   1.000
_cell.length_c   1.000
_cell.angle_alpha   90.00
_cell.angle_beta   90.00
_cell.angle_gamma   90.00
#
_symmetry.space_group_name_H-M   'P 1'
#
loop_
_entity.id
_entity.type
_entity.pdbx_description
1 polymer ?
#
loop_
_entity_poly.entity_id
_entity_poly.type
_entity_poly.pdbx_seq_one_letter_code
_entity_poly.pdbx_strand_id
1 'polypeptide(L)'
;MKEDIRRLLEEYGEEILESEEFQKAYQQKHHKIMTVADHSLGVAIISLKICRLLEKLHIDIHERELIISALCHDLGILGRDEKYKNNLECCSQHPRDSIDIVRSLTGEENRRVEDSIRRHMWPLTLHPPKYREGFILTAADKISSAMERMGKSPAAGVSYKKKKRPVKTPERKLPLPGGGKPSEKE
;
A
#
# COMPACT_ATOMS: atom_id res chain seq x y z
N MET A 1 0.57 10.29 21.23
CA MET A 1 0.47 10.46 19.76
C MET A 1 1.43 9.53 18.97
N LYS A 2 2.77 9.60 19.11
CA LYS A 2 3.66 8.71 18.34
C LYS A 2 3.47 7.22 18.66
N GLU A 3 3.34 6.88 19.94
CA GLU A 3 3.11 5.49 20.39
C GLU A 3 1.73 4.99 19.98
N ASP A 4 0.74 5.84 20.01
CA ASP A 4 -0.61 5.56 19.55
C ASP A 4 -0.66 5.29 18.04
N ILE A 5 -0.01 6.11 17.22
CA ILE A 5 0.12 5.90 15.77
C ILE A 5 0.82 4.56 15.48
N ARG A 6 1.89 4.25 16.20
CA ARG A 6 2.60 2.99 16.05
C ARG A 6 1.71 1.79 16.38
N ARG A 7 0.96 1.85 17.50
CA ARG A 7 0.03 0.80 17.90
C ARG A 7 -1.03 0.55 16.83
N LEU A 8 -1.62 1.60 16.26
CA LEU A 8 -2.61 1.47 15.19
C LEU A 8 -2.05 0.89 13.90
N LEU A 9 -0.82 1.25 13.53
CA LEU A 9 -0.14 0.66 12.38
C LEU A 9 0.17 -0.83 12.61
N GLU A 10 0.53 -1.22 13.83
CA GLU A 10 0.74 -2.62 14.20
C GLU A 10 -0.59 -3.39 14.21
N GLU A 11 -1.68 -2.79 14.71
CA GLU A 11 -2.99 -3.42 14.83
C GLU A 11 -3.67 -3.64 13.48
N TYR A 12 -3.64 -2.65 12.59
CA TYR A 12 -4.40 -2.67 11.33
C TYR A 12 -3.55 -2.80 10.07
N GLY A 13 -2.24 -2.63 10.20
CA GLY A 13 -1.32 -2.61 9.06
C GLY A 13 -0.30 -3.76 9.05
N GLU A 14 -0.16 -4.55 10.13
CA GLU A 14 0.93 -5.54 10.26
C GLU A 14 0.92 -6.55 9.09
N GLU A 15 -0.26 -7.08 8.75
CA GLU A 15 -0.40 -8.06 7.67
C GLU A 15 0.05 -7.49 6.31
N ILE A 16 -0.32 -6.24 6.01
CA ILE A 16 0.09 -5.55 4.78
C ILE A 16 1.59 -5.29 4.81
N LEU A 17 2.09 -4.75 5.91
CA LEU A 17 3.51 -4.41 6.06
C LEU A 17 4.45 -5.63 5.96
N GLU A 18 3.97 -6.82 6.38
CA GLU A 18 4.71 -8.08 6.28
C GLU A 18 4.48 -8.80 4.93
N SER A 19 3.56 -8.35 4.09
CA SER A 19 3.28 -8.97 2.78
C SER A 19 4.46 -8.88 1.81
N GLU A 20 4.51 -9.81 0.87
CA GLU A 20 5.55 -9.83 -0.17
C GLU A 20 5.47 -8.58 -1.05
N GLU A 21 4.26 -8.13 -1.38
CA GLU A 21 3.97 -6.95 -2.19
C GLU A 21 4.52 -5.69 -1.52
N PHE A 22 4.26 -5.50 -0.24
CA PHE A 22 4.78 -4.35 0.49
C PHE A 22 6.30 -4.42 0.67
N GLN A 23 6.87 -5.62 0.86
CA GLN A 23 8.32 -5.79 0.91
C GLN A 23 9.00 -5.47 -0.43
N LYS A 24 8.37 -5.80 -1.57
CA LYS A 24 8.83 -5.36 -2.91
C LYS A 24 8.80 -3.84 -3.06
N ALA A 25 7.86 -3.16 -2.42
CA ALA A 25 7.74 -1.71 -2.47
C ALA A 25 8.96 -0.96 -1.87
N TYR A 26 9.77 -1.60 -1.01
CA TYR A 26 11.06 -1.06 -0.57
C TYR A 26 12.13 -1.07 -1.65
N GLN A 27 11.95 -1.83 -2.73
CA GLN A 27 12.91 -1.90 -3.84
C GLN A 27 12.55 -0.92 -4.97
N GLN A 28 11.29 -0.49 -5.03
CA GLN A 28 10.79 0.44 -6.04
C GLN A 28 10.98 1.90 -5.60
N LYS A 29 11.76 2.67 -6.37
CA LYS A 29 11.89 4.12 -6.12
C LYS A 29 10.59 4.84 -6.45
N HIS A 30 10.14 5.69 -5.53
CA HIS A 30 8.98 6.57 -5.72
C HIS A 30 9.43 7.97 -6.17
N HIS A 31 10.25 8.63 -5.36
CA HIS A 31 10.92 9.89 -5.66
C HIS A 31 12.42 9.76 -5.35
N LYS A 32 13.23 10.76 -5.72
CA LYS A 32 14.70 10.77 -5.72
C LYS A 32 15.41 9.88 -4.67
N ILE A 33 14.90 9.80 -3.45
CA ILE A 33 15.56 9.13 -2.32
C ILE A 33 14.61 8.12 -1.63
N MET A 34 13.27 8.28 -1.78
CA MET A 34 12.27 7.50 -1.06
C MET A 34 11.78 6.33 -1.90
N THR A 35 11.48 5.22 -1.24
CA THR A 35 10.82 4.06 -1.85
C THR A 35 9.30 4.20 -1.78
N VAL A 36 8.57 3.40 -2.55
CA VAL A 36 7.09 3.34 -2.47
C VAL A 36 6.64 2.96 -1.06
N ALA A 37 7.34 2.03 -0.40
CA ALA A 37 7.02 1.63 0.98
C ALA A 37 7.24 2.77 1.99
N ASP A 38 8.36 3.52 1.88
CA ASP A 38 8.62 4.65 2.78
C ASP A 38 7.59 5.75 2.60
N HIS A 39 7.19 6.03 1.35
CA HIS A 39 6.13 6.97 1.03
C HIS A 39 4.79 6.54 1.64
N SER A 40 4.35 5.30 1.39
CA SER A 40 3.09 4.77 1.93
C SER A 40 3.03 4.81 3.46
N LEU A 41 4.14 4.49 4.14
CA LEU A 41 4.26 4.67 5.60
C LEU A 41 4.13 6.13 6.01
N GLY A 42 4.78 7.03 5.28
CA GLY A 42 4.68 8.48 5.51
C GLY A 42 3.24 8.97 5.38
N VAL A 43 2.54 8.53 4.34
CA VAL A 43 1.12 8.85 4.10
C VAL A 43 0.24 8.32 5.23
N ALA A 44 0.43 7.08 5.68
CA ALA A 44 -0.33 6.51 6.79
C ALA A 44 -0.14 7.31 8.11
N ILE A 45 1.10 7.71 8.42
CA ILE A 45 1.42 8.51 9.59
C ILE A 45 0.78 9.91 9.52
N ILE A 46 0.83 10.58 8.36
CA ILE A 46 0.20 11.89 8.17
C ILE A 46 -1.32 11.76 8.28
N SER A 47 -1.91 10.72 7.67
CA SER A 47 -3.34 10.43 7.75
C SER A 47 -3.80 10.32 9.21
N LEU A 48 -3.11 9.54 10.03
CA LEU A 48 -3.43 9.39 11.45
C LEU A 48 -3.25 10.69 12.24
N LYS A 49 -2.26 11.52 11.91
CA LYS A 49 -2.13 12.86 12.52
C LYS A 49 -3.32 13.76 12.19
N ILE A 50 -3.82 13.69 10.95
CA ILE A 50 -5.04 14.40 10.53
C ILE A 50 -6.25 13.87 11.31
N CYS A 51 -6.40 12.55 11.48
CA CYS A 51 -7.46 11.95 12.29
C CYS A 51 -7.47 12.53 13.71
N ARG A 52 -6.32 12.60 14.38
CA ARG A 52 -6.21 13.18 15.74
C ARG A 52 -6.63 14.66 15.83
N LEU A 53 -6.52 15.41 14.72
CA LEU A 53 -7.05 16.78 14.67
C LEU A 53 -8.57 16.78 14.48
N LEU A 54 -9.09 15.89 13.63
CA LEU A 54 -10.53 15.80 13.34
C LEU A 54 -11.32 15.25 14.53
N GLU A 55 -10.76 14.33 15.31
CA GLU A 55 -11.36 13.85 16.57
C GLU A 55 -11.67 14.97 17.56
N LYS A 56 -10.81 15.99 17.64
CA LYS A 56 -11.04 17.17 18.47
C LYS A 56 -12.26 17.98 18.02
N LEU A 57 -12.70 17.79 16.78
CA LEU A 57 -13.89 18.38 16.19
C LEU A 57 -15.08 17.41 16.19
N HIS A 58 -14.97 16.28 16.91
CA HIS A 58 -15.98 15.21 16.96
C HIS A 58 -16.34 14.65 15.58
N ILE A 59 -15.33 14.53 14.69
CA ILE A 59 -15.49 13.93 13.37
C ILE A 59 -14.91 12.52 13.40
N ASP A 60 -15.78 11.53 13.33
CA ASP A 60 -15.38 10.13 13.32
C ASP A 60 -14.81 9.71 11.96
N ILE A 61 -13.69 8.99 11.99
CA ILE A 61 -12.99 8.44 10.83
C ILE A 61 -12.78 6.95 11.06
N HIS A 62 -12.97 6.16 10.03
CA HIS A 62 -12.67 4.74 10.05
C HIS A 62 -11.15 4.52 9.88
N GLU A 63 -10.43 4.49 10.99
CA GLU A 63 -8.95 4.45 11.00
C GLU A 63 -8.38 3.18 10.36
N ARG A 64 -9.03 2.03 10.56
CA ARG A 64 -8.61 0.78 9.92
C ARG A 64 -8.61 0.92 8.39
N GLU A 65 -9.72 1.37 7.83
CA GLU A 65 -9.87 1.57 6.38
C GLU A 65 -8.89 2.60 5.84
N LEU A 66 -8.64 3.66 6.60
CA LEU A 66 -7.69 4.69 6.22
C LEU A 66 -6.25 4.19 6.22
N ILE A 67 -5.84 3.40 7.23
CA ILE A 67 -4.51 2.80 7.31
C ILE A 67 -4.29 1.84 6.15
N ILE A 68 -5.24 0.92 5.90
CA ILE A 68 -5.18 -0.02 4.77
C ILE A 68 -5.05 0.74 3.46
N SER A 69 -5.89 1.77 3.25
CA SER A 69 -5.84 2.59 2.04
C SER A 69 -4.50 3.29 1.89
N ALA A 70 -3.96 3.88 2.96
CA ALA A 70 -2.70 4.61 2.93
C ALA A 70 -1.49 3.70 2.67
N LEU A 71 -1.47 2.48 3.22
CA LEU A 71 -0.39 1.53 2.98
C LEU A 71 -0.44 0.95 1.56
N CYS A 72 -1.63 0.80 0.97
CA CYS A 72 -1.80 0.11 -0.30
C CYS A 72 -1.98 1.03 -1.51
N HIS A 73 -2.24 2.36 -1.36
CA HIS A 73 -2.68 3.24 -2.46
C HIS A 73 -1.76 3.24 -3.67
N ASP A 74 -0.47 3.07 -3.47
CA ASP A 74 0.58 3.12 -4.49
C ASP A 74 1.22 1.77 -4.81
N LEU A 75 0.74 0.64 -4.23
CA LEU A 75 1.31 -0.68 -4.55
C LEU A 75 1.15 -1.04 -6.03
N GLY A 76 0.16 -0.49 -6.72
CA GLY A 76 -0.03 -0.63 -8.17
C GLY A 76 1.11 -0.06 -9.01
N ILE A 77 1.92 0.86 -8.47
CA ILE A 77 3.09 1.43 -9.17
C ILE A 77 4.23 0.40 -9.32
N LEU A 78 4.23 -0.68 -8.55
CA LEU A 78 5.31 -1.67 -8.61
C LEU A 78 5.44 -2.23 -10.02
N GLY A 79 6.68 -2.20 -10.56
CA GLY A 79 6.98 -2.60 -11.92
C GLY A 79 6.52 -1.60 -12.98
N ARG A 80 6.37 -0.31 -12.64
CA ARG A 80 5.80 0.75 -13.50
C ARG A 80 6.44 0.86 -14.87
N ASP A 81 7.75 0.67 -14.95
CA ASP A 81 8.52 0.85 -16.19
C ASP A 81 8.19 -0.24 -17.24
N GLU A 82 7.69 -1.39 -16.78
CA GLU A 82 7.24 -2.50 -17.63
C GLU A 82 5.72 -2.47 -17.87
N LYS A 83 4.95 -1.91 -16.91
CA LYS A 83 3.48 -1.90 -16.95
C LYS A 83 2.90 -0.74 -17.74
N TYR A 84 3.48 0.46 -17.63
CA TYR A 84 2.88 1.68 -18.14
C TYR A 84 3.76 2.36 -19.19
N LYS A 85 3.16 2.78 -20.29
CA LYS A 85 3.86 3.46 -21.41
C LYS A 85 4.38 4.84 -21.03
N ASN A 86 3.71 5.51 -20.09
CA ASN A 86 4.05 6.88 -19.67
C ASN A 86 3.44 7.20 -18.29
N ASN A 87 3.84 8.37 -17.76
CA ASN A 87 3.38 8.83 -16.45
C ASN A 87 1.85 9.07 -16.39
N LEU A 88 1.22 9.51 -17.46
CA LEU A 88 -0.22 9.77 -17.50
C LEU A 88 -1.00 8.46 -17.37
N GLU A 89 -0.58 7.43 -18.11
CA GLU A 89 -1.16 6.09 -18.01
C GLU A 89 -0.95 5.52 -16.61
N CYS A 90 0.25 5.62 -16.05
CA CYS A 90 0.53 5.23 -14.67
C CYS A 90 -0.43 5.94 -13.69
N CYS A 91 -0.55 7.26 -13.73
CA CYS A 91 -1.44 8.03 -12.85
C CYS A 91 -2.91 7.61 -12.95
N SER A 92 -3.36 7.15 -14.12
CA SER A 92 -4.75 6.73 -14.33
C SER A 92 -5.03 5.27 -13.96
N GLN A 93 -4.03 4.39 -14.04
CA GLN A 93 -4.19 2.95 -13.90
C GLN A 93 -3.73 2.42 -12.53
N HIS A 94 -2.62 2.92 -11.96
CA HIS A 94 -2.10 2.37 -10.70
C HIS A 94 -3.12 2.34 -9.56
N PRO A 95 -4.11 3.27 -9.45
CA PRO A 95 -5.10 3.16 -8.39
C PRO A 95 -5.98 1.91 -8.52
N ARG A 96 -6.23 1.43 -9.75
CA ARG A 96 -6.97 0.20 -10.01
C ARG A 96 -6.13 -1.01 -9.66
N ASP A 97 -4.88 -1.05 -10.13
CA ASP A 97 -3.94 -2.11 -9.81
C ASP A 97 -3.70 -2.22 -8.30
N SER A 98 -3.68 -1.10 -7.58
CA SER A 98 -3.61 -1.06 -6.12
C SER A 98 -4.83 -1.69 -5.44
N ILE A 99 -6.04 -1.51 -6.01
CA ILE A 99 -7.27 -2.14 -5.50
C ILE A 99 -7.19 -3.66 -5.63
N ASP A 100 -6.73 -4.17 -6.77
CA ASP A 100 -6.60 -5.61 -6.98
C ASP A 100 -5.59 -6.21 -5.99
N ILE A 101 -4.48 -5.50 -5.72
CA ILE A 101 -3.50 -5.91 -4.72
C ILE A 101 -4.11 -5.91 -3.30
N VAL A 102 -4.81 -4.84 -2.89
CA VAL A 102 -5.39 -4.78 -1.53
C VAL A 102 -6.44 -5.85 -1.32
N ARG A 103 -7.28 -6.16 -2.31
CA ARG A 103 -8.24 -7.27 -2.26
C ARG A 103 -7.54 -8.61 -2.05
N SER A 104 -6.43 -8.84 -2.74
CA SER A 104 -5.62 -10.05 -2.59
C SER A 104 -5.00 -10.16 -1.20
N LEU A 105 -4.55 -9.04 -0.61
CA LEU A 105 -3.91 -9.00 0.70
C LEU A 105 -4.91 -9.16 1.85
N THR A 106 -6.07 -8.48 1.77
CA THR A 106 -7.07 -8.48 2.86
C THR A 106 -8.11 -9.58 2.73
N GLY A 107 -8.24 -10.20 1.55
CA GLY A 107 -9.26 -11.21 1.27
C GLY A 107 -10.70 -10.66 1.25
N GLU A 108 -10.89 -9.35 1.29
CA GLU A 108 -12.21 -8.71 1.35
C GLU A 108 -12.35 -7.54 0.36
N GLU A 109 -13.60 -7.28 -0.05
CA GLU A 109 -13.97 -6.07 -0.76
C GLU A 109 -14.48 -5.02 0.24
N ASN A 110 -13.74 -3.92 0.38
CA ASN A 110 -14.12 -2.82 1.26
C ASN A 110 -14.34 -1.54 0.44
N ARG A 111 -15.59 -1.11 0.35
CA ARG A 111 -15.99 0.05 -0.47
C ARG A 111 -15.29 1.35 -0.08
N ARG A 112 -14.96 1.56 1.21
CA ARG A 112 -14.25 2.76 1.68
C ARG A 112 -12.79 2.72 1.27
N VAL A 113 -12.13 1.58 1.44
CA VAL A 113 -10.75 1.35 1.02
C VAL A 113 -10.63 1.54 -0.49
N GLU A 114 -11.48 0.87 -1.27
CA GLU A 114 -11.44 0.94 -2.72
C GLU A 114 -11.72 2.33 -3.28
N ASP A 115 -12.74 3.04 -2.75
CA ASP A 115 -13.03 4.41 -3.17
C ASP A 115 -11.88 5.35 -2.82
N SER A 116 -11.30 5.21 -1.64
CA SER A 116 -10.17 6.01 -1.19
C SER A 116 -8.97 5.82 -2.11
N ILE A 117 -8.60 4.56 -2.40
CA ILE A 117 -7.49 4.23 -3.32
C ILE A 117 -7.81 4.70 -4.73
N ARG A 118 -9.00 4.39 -5.27
CA ARG A 118 -9.40 4.74 -6.63
C ARG A 118 -9.33 6.23 -6.93
N ARG A 119 -9.56 7.07 -5.92
CA ARG A 119 -9.74 8.51 -6.07
C ARG A 119 -8.65 9.36 -5.42
N HIS A 120 -7.58 8.75 -4.88
CA HIS A 120 -6.52 9.47 -4.21
C HIS A 120 -5.77 10.46 -5.13
N MET A 121 -5.83 10.21 -6.45
CA MET A 121 -5.23 11.10 -7.44
C MET A 121 -6.03 12.40 -7.67
N TRP A 122 -7.20 12.59 -7.01
CA TRP A 122 -7.92 13.86 -7.08
C TRP A 122 -7.03 15.04 -6.55
N PRO A 123 -7.07 16.25 -7.16
CA PRO A 123 -7.91 16.70 -8.28
C PRO A 123 -7.34 16.41 -9.69
N LEU A 124 -6.22 15.67 -9.83
CA LEU A 124 -5.70 15.30 -11.14
C LEU A 124 -6.69 14.41 -11.92
N THR A 125 -7.47 13.61 -11.22
CA THR A 125 -8.62 12.91 -11.76
C THR A 125 -9.91 13.68 -11.42
N LEU A 126 -10.92 13.62 -12.31
CA LEU A 126 -12.15 14.43 -12.20
C LEU A 126 -13.07 14.05 -11.04
N HIS A 127 -12.95 12.85 -10.48
CA HIS A 127 -13.87 12.33 -9.49
C HIS A 127 -13.31 12.47 -8.07
N PRO A 128 -13.91 13.30 -7.20
CA PRO A 128 -13.49 13.42 -5.81
C PRO A 128 -13.82 12.14 -5.02
N PRO A 129 -13.11 11.88 -3.91
CA PRO A 129 -13.46 10.82 -2.97
C PRO A 129 -14.90 10.94 -2.48
N LYS A 130 -15.56 9.81 -2.19
CA LYS A 130 -16.92 9.76 -1.64
C LYS A 130 -16.90 9.74 -0.10
N TYR A 131 -15.83 9.24 0.49
CA TYR A 131 -15.69 9.06 1.93
C TYR A 131 -14.63 10.00 2.51
N ARG A 132 -14.75 10.32 3.78
CA ARG A 132 -13.81 11.20 4.52
C ARG A 132 -12.39 10.66 4.47
N GLU A 133 -12.25 9.34 4.58
CA GLU A 133 -10.97 8.62 4.51
C GLU A 133 -10.24 8.93 3.19
N GLY A 134 -10.95 8.96 2.09
CA GLY A 134 -10.37 9.26 0.77
C GLY A 134 -9.87 10.71 0.64
N PHE A 135 -10.58 11.69 1.25
CA PHE A 135 -10.09 13.07 1.31
C PHE A 135 -8.85 13.20 2.18
N ILE A 136 -8.82 12.48 3.33
CA ILE A 136 -7.67 12.47 4.23
C ILE A 136 -6.48 11.82 3.53
N LEU A 137 -6.68 10.67 2.87
CA LEU A 137 -5.66 9.98 2.09
C LEU A 137 -5.06 10.91 1.03
N THR A 138 -5.93 11.54 0.22
CA THR A 138 -5.51 12.49 -0.83
C THR A 138 -4.69 13.64 -0.27
N ALA A 139 -5.12 14.24 0.85
CA ALA A 139 -4.38 15.33 1.49
C ALA A 139 -3.04 14.85 2.05
N ALA A 140 -3.04 13.70 2.73
CA ALA A 140 -1.84 13.11 3.33
C ALA A 140 -0.78 12.75 2.28
N ASP A 141 -1.20 12.17 1.14
CA ASP A 141 -0.33 11.87 0.00
C ASP A 141 0.35 13.14 -0.55
N LYS A 142 -0.42 14.22 -0.80
CA LYS A 142 0.13 15.49 -1.29
C LYS A 142 1.12 16.12 -0.29
N ILE A 143 0.79 16.06 1.02
CA ILE A 143 1.66 16.57 2.09
C ILE A 143 2.93 15.73 2.16
N SER A 144 2.83 14.38 2.13
CA SER A 144 3.98 13.47 2.13
C SER A 144 4.91 13.77 0.96
N SER A 145 4.35 13.78 -0.26
CA SER A 145 5.09 14.10 -1.49
C SER A 145 5.79 15.47 -1.43
N ALA A 146 5.15 16.49 -0.86
CA ALA A 146 5.75 17.80 -0.70
C ALA A 146 6.92 17.77 0.31
N MET A 147 6.76 17.07 1.45
CA MET A 147 7.81 16.92 2.46
C MET A 147 9.02 16.18 1.89
N GLU A 148 8.79 15.10 1.15
CA GLU A 148 9.84 14.27 0.53
C GLU A 148 10.65 15.06 -0.50
N ARG A 149 10.01 15.90 -1.30
CA ARG A 149 10.71 16.83 -2.23
C ARG A 149 11.62 17.80 -1.51
N MET A 150 11.29 18.17 -0.26
CA MET A 150 12.11 19.00 0.62
C MET A 150 13.16 18.18 1.41
N GLY A 151 13.33 16.88 1.12
CA GLY A 151 14.26 16.00 1.82
C GLY A 151 13.83 15.62 3.24
N LYS A 152 12.53 15.76 3.58
CA LYS A 152 11.99 15.41 4.91
C LYS A 152 11.21 14.10 4.81
N SER A 153 11.47 13.17 5.73
CA SER A 153 10.66 11.94 5.83
C SER A 153 9.53 12.13 6.86
N PRO A 154 8.26 11.99 6.45
CA PRO A 154 7.13 12.02 7.38
C PRO A 154 7.18 10.89 8.42
N ALA A 155 7.82 9.76 8.04
CA ALA A 155 8.03 8.60 8.90
C ALA A 155 9.19 8.77 9.90
N ALA A 156 9.94 9.88 9.87
CA ALA A 156 11.05 10.12 10.76
C ALA A 156 10.63 10.01 12.24
N GLY A 157 11.21 9.04 12.95
CA GLY A 157 10.93 8.78 14.38
C GLY A 157 9.73 7.88 14.67
N VAL A 158 9.10 7.31 13.65
CA VAL A 158 8.20 6.15 13.77
C VAL A 158 8.92 4.98 13.12
N SER A 159 9.73 4.25 13.91
CA SER A 159 10.43 3.07 13.41
C SER A 159 9.49 1.87 13.48
N TYR A 160 9.02 1.40 12.34
CA TYR A 160 8.46 0.06 12.22
C TYR A 160 9.63 -0.93 12.15
N LYS A 161 9.80 -1.74 13.20
CA LYS A 161 10.86 -2.74 13.24
C LYS A 161 10.56 -3.83 12.22
N LYS A 162 11.34 -3.86 11.14
CA LYS A 162 11.39 -4.98 10.21
C LYS A 162 11.68 -6.27 11.01
N LYS A 163 10.65 -7.08 11.29
CA LYS A 163 10.86 -8.45 11.75
C LYS A 163 11.49 -9.21 10.58
N LYS A 164 12.79 -9.54 10.69
CA LYS A 164 13.45 -10.47 9.78
C LYS A 164 12.82 -11.86 9.97
N ARG A 165 11.72 -12.14 9.26
CA ARG A 165 11.30 -13.52 9.03
C ARG A 165 12.03 -14.02 7.79
N PRO A 166 12.68 -15.20 7.84
CA PRO A 166 13.18 -15.82 6.63
C PRO A 166 11.98 -16.12 5.72
N VAL A 167 12.03 -15.62 4.50
CA VAL A 167 11.09 -15.98 3.44
C VAL A 167 11.16 -17.50 3.29
N LYS A 168 10.12 -18.21 3.72
CA LYS A 168 9.96 -19.63 3.38
C LYS A 168 9.61 -19.67 1.90
N THR A 169 10.61 -19.90 1.06
CA THR A 169 10.40 -20.24 -0.35
C THR A 169 9.54 -21.52 -0.36
N PRO A 170 8.36 -21.53 -0.97
CA PRO A 170 7.62 -22.78 -1.12
C PRO A 170 8.45 -23.69 -2.01
N GLU A 171 8.91 -24.83 -1.46
CA GLU A 171 9.52 -25.89 -2.25
C GLU A 171 8.53 -26.34 -3.33
N ARG A 172 8.82 -25.95 -4.56
CA ARG A 172 8.12 -26.44 -5.73
C ARG A 172 8.47 -27.94 -5.86
N LYS A 173 7.63 -28.83 -5.30
CA LYS A 173 7.73 -30.26 -5.60
C LYS A 173 7.52 -30.43 -7.10
N LEU A 174 8.61 -30.67 -7.83
CA LEU A 174 8.53 -31.17 -9.19
C LEU A 174 7.84 -32.53 -9.17
N PRO A 175 6.84 -32.77 -10.03
CA PRO A 175 6.30 -34.09 -10.22
C PRO A 175 7.39 -34.99 -10.79
N LEU A 176 7.57 -36.15 -10.15
CA LEU A 176 8.47 -37.20 -10.62
C LEU A 176 8.03 -37.68 -12.02
N PRO A 177 8.96 -37.90 -12.95
CA PRO A 177 8.63 -38.46 -14.27
C PRO A 177 8.04 -39.84 -14.11
N GLY A 178 6.81 -40.01 -14.64
CA GLY A 178 6.11 -41.28 -14.63
C GLY A 178 6.91 -42.36 -15.35
N GLY A 179 7.18 -43.46 -14.62
CA GLY A 179 7.77 -44.63 -15.15
C GLY A 179 6.85 -45.28 -16.18
N GLY A 180 7.27 -45.27 -17.44
CA GLY A 180 6.64 -46.02 -18.50
C GLY A 180 6.80 -47.52 -18.24
N LYS A 181 5.69 -48.26 -18.24
CA LYS A 181 5.71 -49.74 -18.30
C LYS A 181 6.00 -50.17 -19.72
N PRO A 182 6.85 -51.19 -19.94
CA PRO A 182 7.04 -51.75 -21.26
C PRO A 182 5.81 -52.57 -21.67
N SER A 183 5.40 -52.40 -22.91
CA SER A 183 4.39 -53.24 -23.57
C SER A 183 4.98 -54.62 -23.89
N GLU A 184 4.48 -55.65 -23.28
CA GLU A 184 4.63 -57.00 -23.77
C GLU A 184 3.69 -57.23 -24.97
N LYS A 185 4.31 -57.76 -26.04
CA LYS A 185 3.61 -58.30 -27.19
C LYS A 185 3.18 -59.74 -26.90
N GLU A 186 1.97 -60.07 -27.23
CA GLU A 186 1.56 -61.32 -27.92
C GLU A 186 0.32 -61.04 -28.74
#